data_c0280297954aaac08462fc35c89ac029
#
_entry.id   c0280297954aaac08462fc35c89ac029
#
_cell.length_a   1.000
_cell.length_b   1.000
_cell.length_c   1.000
_cell.angle_alpha   90.00
_cell.angle_beta   90.00
_cell.angle_gamma   90.00
#
_symmetry.space_group_name_H-M   'P 1'
#
loop_
_entity.id
_entity.type
_entity.pdbx_description
1 polymer ?
#
loop_
_entity_poly.entity_id
_entity_poly.type
_entity_poly.pdbx_seq_one_letter_code
_entity_poly.pdbx_strand_id
1 'polypeptide(L)'
;KEFSLSDNYPNPFNPSTRISWQLPVGIWQTIKLFDLLGTEIETIVDGYYEAGSHSKLYIVNSALPSGVYLYRLQAGDYVQTKKMMLLK
;
A
#
# COMPACT_ATOMS: atom_id res chain seq x y z
N LYS A 1 -11.72 16.06 -6.60
CA LYS A 1 -11.05 14.80 -6.28
C LYS A 1 -9.87 15.04 -5.40
N GLU A 2 -9.55 14.04 -4.62
CA GLU A 2 -8.50 14.16 -3.62
C GLU A 2 -7.63 12.93 -3.65
N PHE A 3 -6.42 13.07 -3.14
CA PHE A 3 -5.62 11.90 -2.82
C PHE A 3 -6.29 11.13 -1.71
N SER A 4 -6.31 9.81 -1.83
CA SER A 4 -6.77 8.97 -0.73
C SER A 4 -6.15 7.59 -0.85
N LEU A 5 -5.94 6.96 0.30
CA LEU A 5 -5.48 5.59 0.39
C LEU A 5 -6.52 4.83 1.20
N SER A 6 -7.06 3.77 0.62
CA SER A 6 -8.10 2.99 1.28
C SER A 6 -7.49 1.91 2.14
N ASP A 7 -8.29 1.37 3.06
CA ASP A 7 -7.89 0.19 3.80
C ASP A 7 -7.75 -0.98 2.83
N ASN A 8 -6.77 -1.81 3.07
CA ASN A 8 -6.58 -3.00 2.25
C ASN A 8 -7.71 -4.01 2.53
N TYR A 9 -8.02 -4.84 1.53
CA TYR A 9 -9.07 -5.83 1.69
C TYR A 9 -8.67 -7.11 0.96
N PRO A 10 -8.78 -8.25 1.60
CA PRO A 10 -9.20 -8.46 2.99
C PRO A 10 -8.12 -8.04 3.99
N ASN A 11 -8.55 -7.80 5.22
CA ASN A 11 -7.65 -7.44 6.31
C ASN A 11 -8.24 -7.98 7.61
N PRO A 12 -7.67 -8.99 8.26
CA PRO A 12 -6.38 -9.63 7.95
C PRO A 12 -6.39 -10.37 6.62
N PHE A 13 -5.20 -10.61 6.08
CA PHE A 13 -5.09 -11.27 4.78
C PHE A 13 -4.10 -12.44 4.82
N ASN A 14 -4.25 -13.36 3.85
CA ASN A 14 -3.38 -14.51 3.70
C ASN A 14 -3.71 -15.19 2.38
N PRO A 15 -2.83 -15.20 1.41
CA PRO A 15 -1.56 -14.46 1.35
C PRO A 15 -1.68 -13.16 0.60
N SER A 16 -2.87 -12.78 0.16
CA SER A 16 -3.00 -11.62 -0.71
C SER A 16 -4.06 -10.66 -0.21
N THR A 17 -3.88 -9.42 -0.58
CA THR A 17 -4.82 -8.35 -0.26
C THR A 17 -4.79 -7.35 -1.41
N ARG A 18 -5.86 -6.57 -1.54
CA ARG A 18 -5.93 -5.53 -2.56
C ARG A 18 -5.79 -4.18 -1.89
N ILE A 19 -4.91 -3.36 -2.47
CA ILE A 19 -4.69 -1.99 -2.01
C ILE A 19 -5.31 -1.09 -3.07
N SER A 20 -6.09 -0.10 -2.62
CA SER A 20 -6.75 0.84 -3.53
C SER A 20 -6.44 2.26 -3.12
N TRP A 21 -6.31 3.12 -4.12
CA TRP A 21 -6.01 4.53 -3.86
C TRP A 21 -6.59 5.38 -4.95
N GLN A 22 -6.63 6.69 -4.72
CA GLN A 22 -7.22 7.63 -5.64
C GLN A 22 -6.30 8.84 -5.79
N LEU A 23 -6.15 9.31 -7.02
CA LEU A 23 -5.29 10.43 -7.36
C LEU A 23 -6.12 11.52 -8.02
N PRO A 24 -5.96 12.78 -7.62
CA PRO A 24 -6.67 13.88 -8.29
C PRO A 24 -6.00 14.32 -9.58
N VAL A 25 -4.73 13.98 -9.77
CA VAL A 25 -3.94 14.35 -10.95
C VAL A 25 -3.05 13.18 -11.33
N GLY A 26 -2.57 13.19 -12.57
CA GLY A 26 -1.55 12.23 -12.95
C GLY A 26 -0.25 12.59 -12.25
N ILE A 27 0.38 11.60 -11.63
CA ILE A 27 1.57 11.86 -10.82
C ILE A 27 2.34 10.56 -10.62
N TRP A 28 3.64 10.69 -10.44
CA TRP A 28 4.46 9.56 -10.03
C TRP A 28 4.22 9.29 -8.56
N GLN A 29 4.10 8.02 -8.21
CA GLN A 29 3.79 7.67 -6.84
C GLN A 29 4.44 6.35 -6.46
N THR A 30 4.55 6.12 -5.15
CA THR A 30 5.03 4.86 -4.63
C THR A 30 4.10 4.39 -3.52
N ILE A 31 3.97 3.06 -3.39
CA ILE A 31 3.37 2.45 -2.21
C ILE A 31 4.41 1.47 -1.70
N LYS A 32 4.82 1.65 -0.45
CA LYS A 32 5.88 0.86 0.16
C LYS A 32 5.39 0.19 1.42
N LEU A 33 5.94 -0.97 1.70
CA LEU A 33 5.60 -1.76 2.88
C LEU A 33 6.70 -1.61 3.91
N PHE A 34 6.31 -1.39 5.16
CA PHE A 34 7.23 -1.21 6.28
C PHE A 34 6.82 -2.12 7.43
N ASP A 35 7.78 -2.49 8.26
CA ASP A 35 7.44 -3.13 9.53
C ASP A 35 7.10 -2.03 10.55
N LEU A 36 6.74 -2.45 11.76
CA LEU A 36 6.33 -1.49 12.80
C LEU A 36 7.47 -0.63 13.31
N LEU A 37 8.71 -1.02 13.04
CA LEU A 37 9.87 -0.21 13.41
C LEU A 37 10.18 0.84 12.37
N GLY A 38 9.45 0.83 11.24
CA GLY A 38 9.67 1.79 10.18
C GLY A 38 10.69 1.35 9.15
N THR A 39 11.13 0.09 9.21
CA THR A 39 12.07 -0.44 8.23
C THR A 39 11.32 -0.80 6.95
N GLU A 40 11.81 -0.29 5.82
CA GLU A 40 11.19 -0.58 4.54
C GLU A 40 11.45 -2.04 4.18
N ILE A 41 10.38 -2.76 3.83
CA ILE A 41 10.46 -4.16 3.49
C ILE A 41 10.50 -4.33 1.97
N GLU A 42 9.59 -3.66 1.27
CA GLU A 42 9.58 -3.73 -0.19
C GLU A 42 8.73 -2.62 -0.77
N THR A 43 8.92 -2.38 -2.07
CA THR A 43 8.13 -1.42 -2.82
C THR A 43 7.03 -2.20 -3.54
N ILE A 44 5.78 -1.85 -3.27
CA ILE A 44 4.63 -2.53 -3.88
C ILE A 44 4.29 -1.89 -5.22
N VAL A 45 4.30 -0.55 -5.28
CA VAL A 45 3.99 0.21 -6.47
C VAL A 45 5.01 1.31 -6.62
N ASP A 46 5.48 1.52 -7.86
CA ASP A 46 6.42 2.59 -8.16
C ASP A 46 6.23 2.96 -9.62
N GLY A 47 5.53 4.07 -9.88
CA GLY A 47 5.29 4.46 -11.25
C GLY A 47 4.37 5.65 -11.37
N TYR A 48 4.23 6.08 -12.62
CA TYR A 48 3.31 7.16 -12.97
C TYR A 48 1.93 6.57 -13.19
N TYR A 49 0.92 7.18 -12.56
CA TYR A 49 -0.46 6.79 -12.74
C TYR A 49 -1.27 8.03 -13.05
N GLU A 50 -2.29 7.85 -13.88
CA GLU A 50 -3.17 8.94 -14.25
C GLU A 50 -4.15 9.25 -13.13
N ALA A 51 -4.80 10.40 -13.21
CA ALA A 51 -5.85 10.74 -12.25
C ALA A 51 -6.91 9.66 -12.25
N GLY A 52 -7.49 9.38 -11.09
CA GLY A 52 -8.56 8.41 -10.97
C GLY A 52 -8.30 7.41 -9.87
N SER A 53 -9.08 6.34 -9.90
CA SER A 53 -9.03 5.28 -8.90
C SER A 53 -8.15 4.15 -9.42
N HIS A 54 -7.32 3.62 -8.55
CA HIS A 54 -6.40 2.54 -8.89
C HIS A 54 -6.42 1.48 -7.81
N SER A 55 -5.98 0.28 -8.18
CA SER A 55 -5.83 -0.79 -7.22
C SER A 55 -4.73 -1.73 -7.65
N LYS A 56 -4.18 -2.44 -6.69
CA LYS A 56 -3.10 -3.40 -6.91
C LYS A 56 -3.31 -4.58 -6.00
N LEU A 57 -3.24 -5.78 -6.56
CA LEU A 57 -3.23 -7.00 -5.76
C LEU A 57 -1.82 -7.19 -5.23
N TYR A 58 -1.70 -7.29 -3.92
CA TYR A 58 -0.42 -7.53 -3.27
C TYR A 58 -0.39 -8.95 -2.74
N ILE A 59 0.59 -9.71 -3.16
CA ILE A 59 0.79 -11.08 -2.69
C ILE A 59 2.04 -11.08 -1.82
N VAL A 60 1.86 -11.45 -0.56
CA VAL A 60 2.94 -11.33 0.42
C VAL A 60 4.04 -12.35 0.13
N ASN A 61 5.28 -11.93 0.38
CA ASN A 61 6.43 -12.83 0.37
C ASN A 61 6.25 -13.85 1.48
N SER A 62 6.39 -15.15 1.14
CA SER A 62 6.15 -16.21 2.11
C SER A 62 7.12 -16.16 3.30
N ALA A 63 8.23 -15.45 3.17
CA ALA A 63 9.19 -15.31 4.26
C ALA A 63 8.74 -14.34 5.33
N LEU A 64 7.74 -13.48 5.06
CA LEU A 64 7.28 -12.52 6.06
C LEU A 64 6.47 -13.23 7.14
N PRO A 65 6.77 -12.98 8.40
CA PRO A 65 6.00 -13.58 9.49
C PRO A 65 4.65 -12.90 9.64
N SER A 66 3.70 -13.61 10.28
CA SER A 66 2.43 -13.02 10.66
C SER A 66 2.69 -11.79 11.52
N GLY A 67 1.87 -10.77 11.34
CA GLY A 67 2.01 -9.56 12.14
C GLY A 67 1.39 -8.37 11.47
N VAL A 68 1.61 -7.21 12.08
CA VAL A 68 1.09 -5.95 11.60
C VAL A 68 2.19 -5.24 10.81
N TYR A 69 1.82 -4.74 9.64
CA TYR A 69 2.72 -4.00 8.76
C TYR A 69 2.09 -2.68 8.40
N LEU A 70 2.91 -1.75 7.94
CA LEU A 70 2.43 -0.45 7.48
C LEU A 70 2.65 -0.35 5.99
N TYR A 71 1.70 0.25 5.28
CA TYR A 71 1.90 0.58 3.88
C TYR A 71 1.64 2.07 3.70
N ARG A 72 2.49 2.69 2.88
CA ARG A 72 2.49 4.14 2.73
C ARG A 72 2.40 4.52 1.26
N LEU A 73 1.42 5.34 0.95
CA LEU A 73 1.31 5.99 -0.36
C LEU A 73 2.02 7.33 -0.28
N GLN A 74 2.93 7.55 -1.21
CA GLN A 74 3.56 8.85 -1.36
C GLN A 74 3.42 9.30 -2.80
N ALA A 75 2.83 10.48 -2.99
CA ALA A 75 2.59 11.05 -4.31
C ALA A 75 2.83 12.55 -4.18
N GLY A 76 4.00 13.01 -4.67
CA GLY A 76 4.40 14.38 -4.44
C GLY A 76 4.51 14.66 -2.95
N ASP A 77 3.82 15.67 -2.48
CA ASP A 77 3.82 16.03 -1.07
C ASP A 77 2.81 15.26 -0.25
N TYR A 78 1.94 14.50 -0.91
CA TYR A 78 0.91 13.74 -0.21
C TYR A 78 1.53 12.45 0.33
N VAL A 79 1.30 12.18 1.61
CA VAL A 79 1.77 10.95 2.25
C VAL A 79 0.67 10.45 3.16
N GLN A 80 0.30 9.19 3.02
CA GLN A 80 -0.65 8.56 3.92
C GLN A 80 -0.21 7.14 4.21
N THR A 81 -0.28 6.76 5.48
CA THR A 81 0.15 5.44 5.95
C THR A 81 -1.04 4.74 6.59
N LYS A 82 -1.19 3.45 6.31
CA LYS A 82 -2.23 2.63 6.91
C LYS A 82 -1.62 1.31 7.36
N LYS A 83 -2.36 0.60 8.21
CA LYS A 83 -1.92 -0.71 8.72
C LYS A 83 -2.56 -1.82 7.92
N MET A 84 -1.84 -2.93 7.78
CA MET A 84 -2.41 -4.18 7.29
C MET A 84 -1.93 -5.30 8.20
N MET A 85 -2.76 -6.32 8.34
CA MET A 85 -2.43 -7.45 9.22
C MET A 85 -2.30 -8.70 8.38
N LEU A 86 -1.14 -9.33 8.45
CA LEU A 86 -0.86 -10.60 7.80
C LEU A 86 -1.11 -11.72 8.81
N LEU A 87 -1.95 -12.67 8.44
CA LEU A 87 -2.30 -13.76 9.32
C LEU A 87 -2.09 -15.07 8.56
N LYS A 88 -0.96 -15.69 8.77
CA LYS A 88 -0.63 -16.95 8.13
C LYS A 88 -1.24 -18.14 8.85
#